data_4fc9792c1b394a9124a62cd80a9e051c
#
_entry.id   4fc9792c1b394a9124a62cd80a9e051c
#
_cell.length_a   1.000
_cell.length_b   1.000
_cell.length_c   1.000
_cell.angle_alpha   90.00
_cell.angle_beta   90.00
_cell.angle_gamma   90.00
#
_symmetry.space_group_name_H-M   'P 1'
#
loop_
_entity.id
_entity.type
_entity.pdbx_description
1 polymer ?
#
loop_
_entity_poly.entity_id
_entity_poly.type
_entity_poly.pdbx_seq_one_letter_code
_entity_poly.pdbx_strand_id
1 'polypeptide(L)'
;MSELKLAFSPPAISHSKFTISLFGICTTVVLIAILILPSGRLALGTNNLSETSWIVTAICLSLLLGVLSAAHLASDASPNLSGIRRLLLFIVLLIAINLSIRVSLPLLTENSSNLELFVALPISAFALVATVLLGFNTGILSTLISSLVGVFVIASIPNTEAADVVLVFSIITAGGLSASFVALGAKRINDYLKGGFTISAVILLSAAFSLPLNKEFELSQFINVGASALINGLLSATVGVGIYNVLSRPFGIITRVELMELAQPGTKLLREMQEQAPGTYAHATAVADLASRGAAEIGADEQLVRAGGMFHDVGKLFRPDFFIENRDSDRSENPHDALDELQSTRVLHGHVAKGIERAREDKLPEAVIRFIPEHHGTTYPAYFYRRALEKDPNIEQSKFRYPGPAPRSRETALVMIADGCEAAVRASSDRSSDQVLAIVKSIIRDRLEDGQFDNCDLTVRDIRTIEKAFTLALVAAYHPRIEYPEEDSSSDRLSHGEA
;
A
#
# COMPACT_ATOMS: atom_id res chain seq x y z
N MET A 1 17.47 26.11 5.20
CA MET A 1 17.17 25.80 3.78
C MET A 1 18.03 24.68 3.18
N SER A 2 19.29 24.47 3.59
CA SER A 2 20.14 23.37 3.11
C SER A 2 19.77 22.00 3.69
N GLU A 3 19.28 21.93 4.90
CA GLU A 3 18.92 20.66 5.57
C GLU A 3 17.61 20.05 5.05
N LEU A 4 16.64 20.88 4.61
CA LEU A 4 15.41 20.34 4.00
C LEU A 4 15.65 19.68 2.64
N LYS A 5 16.62 20.14 1.86
CA LYS A 5 16.96 19.52 0.57
C LYS A 5 17.59 18.13 0.73
N LEU A 6 18.31 17.88 1.82
CA LEU A 6 18.98 16.59 2.09
C LEU A 6 18.00 15.51 2.61
N ALA A 7 16.88 15.91 3.24
CA ALA A 7 15.94 14.96 3.83
C ALA A 7 14.99 14.28 2.80
N PHE A 8 14.88 14.80 1.59
CA PHE A 8 13.90 14.36 0.58
C PHE A 8 14.50 13.93 -0.76
N SER A 9 15.82 13.74 -0.85
CA SER A 9 16.37 13.02 -2.00
C SER A 9 15.92 11.56 -1.92
N PRO A 10 15.16 11.02 -2.90
CA PRO A 10 14.95 9.59 -2.92
C PRO A 10 16.34 8.95 -3.10
N PRO A 11 16.67 7.92 -2.34
CA PRO A 11 17.82 7.11 -2.72
C PRO A 11 17.53 6.58 -4.12
N ALA A 12 18.44 6.84 -5.05
CA ALA A 12 18.45 6.13 -6.32
C ALA A 12 18.40 4.64 -5.97
N ILE A 13 17.31 3.95 -6.37
CA ILE A 13 17.08 2.54 -6.04
C ILE A 13 17.92 1.67 -6.97
N SER A 14 19.23 1.90 -6.99
CA SER A 14 20.16 0.89 -7.43
C SER A 14 20.62 0.16 -6.16
N HIS A 15 20.14 -1.07 -5.98
CA HIS A 15 20.71 -1.93 -4.96
C HIS A 15 22.21 -2.00 -5.19
N SER A 16 23.01 -1.62 -4.20
CA SER A 16 24.46 -1.69 -4.34
C SER A 16 24.86 -3.15 -4.65
N LYS A 17 25.89 -3.35 -5.45
CA LYS A 17 26.43 -4.70 -5.71
C LYS A 17 26.67 -5.47 -4.41
N PHE A 18 27.08 -4.76 -3.36
CA PHE A 18 27.24 -5.30 -2.01
C PHE A 18 25.93 -5.86 -1.43
N THR A 19 24.82 -5.11 -1.52
CA THR A 19 23.50 -5.56 -1.00
C THR A 19 23.02 -6.80 -1.75
N ILE A 20 23.19 -6.84 -3.07
CA ILE A 20 22.81 -7.99 -3.91
C ILE A 20 23.60 -9.23 -3.52
N SER A 21 24.94 -9.11 -3.39
CA SER A 21 25.80 -10.22 -2.98
C SER A 21 25.48 -10.70 -1.57
N LEU A 22 25.26 -9.78 -0.63
CA LEU A 22 24.87 -10.11 0.74
C LEU A 22 23.55 -10.87 0.79
N PHE A 23 22.58 -10.49 -0.02
CA PHE A 23 21.28 -11.17 -0.10
C PHE A 23 21.42 -12.63 -0.56
N GLY A 24 22.20 -12.88 -1.61
CA GLY A 24 22.48 -14.23 -2.09
C GLY A 24 23.23 -15.08 -1.05
N ILE A 25 24.26 -14.51 -0.43
CA ILE A 25 25.05 -15.20 0.61
C ILE A 25 24.16 -15.55 1.81
N CYS A 26 23.39 -14.60 2.33
CA CYS A 26 22.49 -14.85 3.46
C CYS A 26 21.46 -15.94 3.14
N THR A 27 20.86 -15.90 1.94
CA THR A 27 19.91 -16.94 1.50
C THR A 27 20.59 -18.30 1.47
N THR A 28 21.78 -18.39 0.88
CA THR A 28 22.57 -19.63 0.84
C THR A 28 22.86 -20.17 2.24
N VAL A 29 23.39 -19.34 3.13
CA VAL A 29 23.75 -19.75 4.50
C VAL A 29 22.53 -20.23 5.27
N VAL A 30 21.41 -19.53 5.16
CA VAL A 30 20.16 -19.90 5.83
C VAL A 30 19.65 -21.24 5.32
N LEU A 31 19.64 -21.47 4.02
CA LEU A 31 19.19 -22.73 3.45
C LEU A 31 20.13 -23.90 3.81
N ILE A 32 21.43 -23.69 3.79
CA ILE A 32 22.41 -24.69 4.25
C ILE A 32 22.11 -25.05 5.72
N ALA A 33 21.94 -24.05 6.59
CA ALA A 33 21.64 -24.30 7.99
C ALA A 33 20.32 -25.08 8.17
N ILE A 34 19.26 -24.72 7.45
CA ILE A 34 17.96 -25.41 7.52
C ILE A 34 18.06 -26.86 7.01
N LEU A 35 18.75 -27.07 5.89
CA LEU A 35 18.82 -28.39 5.26
C LEU A 35 19.77 -29.36 5.99
N ILE A 36 20.86 -28.85 6.58
CA ILE A 36 21.89 -29.67 7.25
C ILE A 36 21.63 -29.82 8.75
N LEU A 37 20.79 -28.96 9.38
CA LEU A 37 20.48 -29.06 10.79
C LEU A 37 20.01 -30.48 11.16
N PRO A 38 20.66 -31.17 12.13
CA PRO A 38 20.23 -32.47 12.59
C PRO A 38 18.87 -32.32 13.29
N SER A 39 17.82 -32.80 12.69
CA SER A 39 16.54 -33.00 13.37
C SER A 39 16.68 -34.27 14.19
N GLY A 40 16.58 -34.16 15.51
CA GLY A 40 17.03 -35.12 16.52
C GLY A 40 16.56 -36.59 16.47
N ARG A 41 15.64 -37.00 15.60
CA ARG A 41 15.29 -38.38 15.20
C ARG A 41 15.40 -38.65 13.71
N LEU A 42 15.67 -37.62 12.92
CA LEU A 42 16.06 -37.75 11.52
C LEU A 42 17.55 -38.12 11.46
N ALA A 43 17.89 -39.21 12.10
CA ALA A 43 19.02 -40.01 11.63
C ALA A 43 18.68 -40.32 10.19
N LEU A 44 19.41 -39.74 9.25
CA LEU A 44 19.36 -39.94 7.83
C LEU A 44 19.34 -41.43 7.51
N GLY A 45 18.15 -41.99 7.55
CA GLY A 45 17.88 -43.29 6.97
C GLY A 45 17.87 -43.12 5.45
N THR A 46 19.02 -42.74 4.91
CA THR A 46 19.24 -42.58 3.48
C THR A 46 19.26 -43.97 2.84
N ASN A 47 18.09 -44.47 2.46
CA ASN A 47 18.03 -45.74 1.76
C ASN A 47 18.67 -45.73 0.38
N ASN A 48 19.05 -44.56 -0.20
CA ASN A 48 19.58 -44.48 -1.56
C ASN A 48 20.75 -43.48 -1.77
N LEU A 49 21.09 -42.63 -0.82
CA LEU A 49 22.20 -41.67 -0.95
C LEU A 49 23.15 -41.80 0.24
N SER A 50 24.45 -41.76 0.00
CA SER A 50 25.41 -41.64 1.09
C SER A 50 25.22 -40.28 1.80
N GLU A 51 25.54 -40.19 3.08
CA GLU A 51 25.49 -38.96 3.87
C GLU A 51 26.24 -37.81 3.17
N THR A 52 27.40 -38.15 2.56
CA THR A 52 28.21 -37.20 1.77
C THR A 52 27.44 -36.67 0.56
N SER A 53 26.75 -37.52 -0.20
CA SER A 53 25.98 -37.13 -1.39
C SER A 53 24.83 -36.21 -0.99
N TRP A 54 24.16 -36.48 0.13
CA TRP A 54 23.08 -35.66 0.64
C TRP A 54 23.58 -34.26 1.03
N ILE A 55 24.68 -34.15 1.79
CA ILE A 55 25.30 -32.88 2.17
C ILE A 55 25.70 -32.07 0.94
N VAL A 56 26.37 -32.72 -0.03
CA VAL A 56 26.79 -32.07 -1.28
C VAL A 56 25.56 -31.52 -2.03
N THR A 57 24.50 -32.32 -2.16
CA THR A 57 23.25 -31.88 -2.82
C THR A 57 22.60 -30.72 -2.11
N ALA A 58 22.55 -30.76 -0.78
CA ALA A 58 22.01 -29.63 0.02
C ALA A 58 22.79 -28.33 -0.20
N ILE A 59 24.13 -28.42 -0.21
CA ILE A 59 25.00 -27.25 -0.46
C ILE A 59 24.81 -26.75 -1.90
N CYS A 60 24.82 -27.61 -2.90
CA CYS A 60 24.63 -27.22 -4.31
C CYS A 60 23.24 -26.55 -4.52
N LEU A 61 22.18 -27.13 -3.97
CA LEU A 61 20.83 -26.56 -4.02
C LEU A 61 20.80 -25.20 -3.37
N SER A 62 21.34 -25.04 -2.17
CA SER A 62 21.38 -23.79 -1.45
C SER A 62 22.15 -22.70 -2.20
N LEU A 63 23.28 -23.04 -2.81
CA LEU A 63 24.06 -22.12 -3.64
C LEU A 63 23.25 -21.65 -4.86
N LEU A 64 22.61 -22.58 -5.57
CA LEU A 64 21.76 -22.25 -6.72
C LEU A 64 20.63 -21.28 -6.32
N LEU A 65 19.92 -21.58 -5.24
CA LEU A 65 18.80 -20.76 -4.77
C LEU A 65 19.29 -19.40 -4.26
N GLY A 66 20.46 -19.31 -3.65
CA GLY A 66 21.08 -18.06 -3.26
C GLY A 66 21.44 -17.18 -4.46
N VAL A 67 22.00 -17.76 -5.53
CA VAL A 67 22.29 -17.04 -6.78
C VAL A 67 21.00 -16.54 -7.44
N LEU A 68 19.96 -17.37 -7.50
CA LEU A 68 18.65 -16.97 -8.04
C LEU A 68 18.04 -15.82 -7.23
N SER A 69 18.15 -15.87 -5.89
CA SER A 69 17.69 -14.80 -5.02
C SER A 69 18.45 -13.49 -5.26
N ALA A 70 19.77 -13.55 -5.43
CA ALA A 70 20.59 -12.39 -5.76
C ALA A 70 20.23 -11.80 -7.12
N ALA A 71 20.06 -12.65 -8.14
CA ALA A 71 19.66 -12.23 -9.48
C ALA A 71 18.27 -11.57 -9.47
N HIS A 72 17.31 -12.13 -8.71
CA HIS A 72 16.01 -11.53 -8.52
C HIS A 72 16.11 -10.13 -7.91
N LEU A 73 16.86 -9.96 -6.80
CA LEU A 73 17.04 -8.64 -6.19
C LEU A 73 17.72 -7.63 -7.13
N ALA A 74 18.63 -8.09 -7.98
CA ALA A 74 19.29 -7.23 -8.96
C ALA A 74 18.32 -6.70 -10.03
N SER A 75 17.29 -7.49 -10.39
CA SER A 75 16.29 -7.14 -11.41
C SER A 75 15.08 -6.39 -10.87
N ASP A 76 14.84 -6.43 -9.55
CA ASP A 76 13.63 -5.88 -8.95
C ASP A 76 13.84 -4.44 -8.43
N ALA A 77 13.15 -3.49 -9.04
CA ALA A 77 13.20 -2.05 -8.75
C ALA A 77 12.13 -1.58 -7.75
N SER A 78 11.60 -2.45 -6.89
CA SER A 78 10.51 -2.10 -5.95
C SER A 78 10.91 -0.98 -4.96
N PRO A 79 10.17 0.15 -4.93
CA PRO A 79 10.57 1.34 -4.19
C PRO A 79 10.31 1.29 -2.67
N ASN A 80 9.55 0.30 -2.18
CA ASN A 80 8.91 0.38 -0.87
C ASN A 80 9.78 -0.03 0.34
N LEU A 81 10.99 -0.58 0.12
CA LEU A 81 11.87 -1.01 1.21
C LEU A 81 13.33 -0.66 0.92
N SER A 82 14.07 -0.17 1.93
CA SER A 82 15.53 -0.10 1.85
C SER A 82 16.10 -1.51 1.67
N GLY A 83 17.21 -1.67 0.93
CA GLY A 83 17.78 -2.98 0.61
C GLY A 83 17.97 -3.89 1.84
N ILE A 84 18.44 -3.35 2.97
CA ILE A 84 18.67 -4.12 4.21
C ILE A 84 17.34 -4.57 4.85
N ARG A 85 16.34 -3.71 4.94
CA ARG A 85 15.04 -4.08 5.53
C ARG A 85 14.35 -5.16 4.71
N ARG A 86 14.40 -5.04 3.38
CA ARG A 86 13.86 -6.04 2.45
C ARG A 86 14.58 -7.38 2.61
N LEU A 87 15.91 -7.35 2.72
CA LEU A 87 16.71 -8.54 2.97
C LEU A 87 16.30 -9.22 4.28
N LEU A 88 16.22 -8.48 5.38
CA LEU A 88 15.85 -9.02 6.69
C LEU A 88 14.45 -9.64 6.65
N LEU A 89 13.46 -8.96 6.06
CA LEU A 89 12.11 -9.48 5.96
C LEU A 89 12.05 -10.76 5.12
N PHE A 90 12.72 -10.78 3.96
CA PHE A 90 12.80 -11.99 3.12
C PHE A 90 13.43 -13.15 3.89
N ILE A 91 14.54 -12.94 4.57
CA ILE A 91 15.24 -13.98 5.36
C ILE A 91 14.34 -14.50 6.50
N VAL A 92 13.63 -13.62 7.21
CA VAL A 92 12.69 -14.03 8.27
C VAL A 92 11.59 -14.92 7.69
N LEU A 93 10.98 -14.53 6.57
CA LEU A 93 9.95 -15.33 5.91
C LEU A 93 10.51 -16.64 5.38
N LEU A 94 11.70 -16.61 4.79
CA LEU A 94 12.38 -17.81 4.27
C LEU A 94 12.69 -18.82 5.39
N ILE A 95 13.20 -18.35 6.53
CA ILE A 95 13.43 -19.19 7.72
C ILE A 95 12.11 -19.80 8.18
N ALA A 96 11.08 -18.96 8.37
CA ALA A 96 9.82 -19.41 8.95
C ALA A 96 9.14 -20.51 8.10
N ILE A 97 9.07 -20.32 6.76
CA ILE A 97 8.43 -21.30 5.88
C ILE A 97 9.26 -22.59 5.77
N ASN A 98 10.58 -22.48 5.49
CA ASN A 98 11.37 -23.65 5.24
C ASN A 98 11.66 -24.44 6.53
N LEU A 99 11.74 -23.79 7.69
CA LEU A 99 11.81 -24.46 8.98
C LEU A 99 10.49 -25.17 9.28
N SER A 100 9.34 -24.54 8.99
CA SER A 100 8.03 -25.19 9.11
C SER A 100 7.94 -26.46 8.27
N ILE A 101 8.36 -26.42 7.00
CA ILE A 101 8.43 -27.60 6.12
C ILE A 101 9.38 -28.65 6.69
N ARG A 102 10.57 -28.24 7.11
CA ARG A 102 11.61 -29.13 7.62
C ARG A 102 11.19 -29.86 8.90
N VAL A 103 10.41 -29.21 9.75
CA VAL A 103 9.95 -29.80 11.03
C VAL A 103 8.67 -30.61 10.82
N SER A 104 7.68 -30.07 10.09
CA SER A 104 6.36 -30.69 9.96
C SER A 104 6.36 -31.93 9.06
N LEU A 105 7.08 -31.91 7.97
CA LEU A 105 7.03 -32.97 6.98
C LEU A 105 7.47 -34.34 7.55
N PRO A 106 8.63 -34.45 8.23
CA PRO A 106 9.01 -35.73 8.84
C PRO A 106 8.11 -36.16 10.00
N LEU A 107 7.68 -35.20 10.86
CA LEU A 107 6.80 -35.53 12.00
C LEU A 107 5.46 -36.11 11.56
N LEU A 108 4.95 -35.66 10.44
CA LEU A 108 3.64 -36.09 9.91
C LEU A 108 3.73 -37.36 9.03
N THR A 109 4.94 -37.70 8.51
CA THR A 109 5.15 -38.85 7.64
C THR A 109 5.71 -40.08 8.37
N GLU A 110 6.13 -39.96 9.63
CA GLU A 110 6.68 -41.05 10.45
C GLU A 110 5.71 -42.26 10.58
N ASN A 111 4.41 -41.99 10.45
CA ASN A 111 3.35 -43.01 10.37
C ASN A 111 2.65 -42.88 9.02
N SER A 112 3.00 -43.63 8.05
CA SER A 112 2.62 -43.64 6.62
C SER A 112 1.20 -43.17 6.19
N SER A 113 0.36 -42.73 7.14
CA SER A 113 -1.02 -42.29 6.93
C SER A 113 -1.24 -40.77 7.07
N ASN A 114 -0.25 -39.97 7.41
CA ASN A 114 -0.47 -38.59 7.86
C ASN A 114 0.05 -37.50 6.88
N LEU A 115 0.44 -37.86 5.65
CA LEU A 115 0.79 -36.87 4.63
C LEU A 115 -0.38 -35.91 4.32
N GLU A 116 -1.62 -36.40 4.52
CA GLU A 116 -2.83 -35.59 4.42
C GLU A 116 -2.85 -34.42 5.41
N LEU A 117 -2.29 -34.60 6.62
CA LEU A 117 -2.18 -33.52 7.62
C LEU A 117 -1.17 -32.45 7.18
N PHE A 118 -0.14 -32.81 6.43
CA PHE A 118 0.78 -31.84 5.83
C PHE A 118 0.06 -30.92 4.86
N VAL A 119 -0.90 -31.47 4.09
CA VAL A 119 -1.75 -30.67 3.17
C VAL A 119 -2.53 -29.60 3.92
N ALA A 120 -2.98 -29.86 5.15
CA ALA A 120 -3.76 -28.91 5.96
C ALA A 120 -2.94 -27.73 6.50
N LEU A 121 -1.60 -27.82 6.51
CA LEU A 121 -0.76 -26.74 7.03
C LEU A 121 -0.83 -25.49 6.15
N PRO A 122 -0.96 -24.29 6.73
CA PRO A 122 -1.12 -23.04 6.00
C PRO A 122 0.20 -22.52 5.40
N ILE A 123 0.92 -23.38 4.68
CA ILE A 123 2.21 -23.06 4.06
C ILE A 123 2.05 -21.96 3.00
N SER A 124 0.91 -21.94 2.31
CA SER A 124 0.60 -20.92 1.30
C SER A 124 0.48 -19.50 1.89
N ALA A 125 0.25 -19.37 3.21
CA ALA A 125 0.22 -18.08 3.90
C ALA A 125 1.54 -17.30 3.72
N PHE A 126 2.68 -17.98 3.70
CA PHE A 126 3.97 -17.32 3.57
C PHE A 126 4.18 -16.71 2.17
N ALA A 127 3.71 -17.38 1.12
CA ALA A 127 3.74 -16.84 -0.23
C ALA A 127 2.82 -15.62 -0.37
N LEU A 128 1.63 -15.66 0.26
CA LEU A 128 0.73 -14.52 0.36
C LEU A 128 1.42 -13.34 1.04
N VAL A 129 2.02 -13.55 2.21
CA VAL A 129 2.73 -12.52 2.98
C VAL A 129 3.91 -11.96 2.21
N ALA A 130 4.73 -12.82 1.59
CA ALA A 130 5.87 -12.40 0.78
C ALA A 130 5.40 -11.53 -0.41
N THR A 131 4.28 -11.88 -1.05
CA THR A 131 3.70 -11.11 -2.15
C THR A 131 3.23 -9.73 -1.69
N VAL A 132 2.50 -9.65 -0.58
CA VAL A 132 1.98 -8.39 -0.05
C VAL A 132 3.11 -7.46 0.40
N LEU A 133 4.11 -7.99 1.11
CA LEU A 133 5.15 -7.18 1.74
C LEU A 133 6.36 -6.92 0.83
N LEU A 134 6.71 -7.86 -0.04
CA LEU A 134 7.93 -7.80 -0.86
C LEU A 134 7.67 -7.73 -2.37
N GLY A 135 6.41 -7.93 -2.77
CA GLY A 135 5.99 -7.89 -4.17
C GLY A 135 5.81 -9.29 -4.79
N PHE A 136 5.03 -9.31 -5.89
CA PHE A 136 4.58 -10.53 -6.56
C PHE A 136 5.73 -11.48 -6.97
N ASN A 137 6.77 -10.93 -7.59
CA ASN A 137 7.91 -11.71 -8.04
C ASN A 137 8.66 -12.39 -6.88
N THR A 138 8.73 -11.71 -5.72
CA THR A 138 9.34 -12.26 -4.50
C THR A 138 8.48 -13.37 -3.90
N GLY A 139 7.15 -13.24 -3.97
CA GLY A 139 6.21 -14.30 -3.58
C GLY A 139 6.39 -15.58 -4.42
N ILE A 140 6.51 -15.42 -5.74
CA ILE A 140 6.81 -16.54 -6.65
C ILE A 140 8.17 -17.16 -6.31
N LEU A 141 9.21 -16.36 -6.15
CA LEU A 141 10.54 -16.86 -5.81
C LEU A 141 10.54 -17.66 -4.50
N SER A 142 9.90 -17.12 -3.44
CA SER A 142 9.80 -17.81 -2.16
C SER A 142 9.04 -19.14 -2.28
N THR A 143 7.99 -19.20 -3.11
CA THR A 143 7.25 -20.41 -3.42
C THR A 143 8.14 -21.46 -4.08
N LEU A 144 8.90 -21.09 -5.12
CA LEU A 144 9.80 -22.00 -5.82
C LEU A 144 10.91 -22.53 -4.91
N ILE A 145 11.52 -21.65 -4.09
CA ILE A 145 12.51 -22.06 -3.10
C ILE A 145 11.91 -23.10 -2.14
N SER A 146 10.75 -22.81 -1.58
CA SER A 146 10.09 -23.69 -0.61
C SER A 146 9.64 -25.01 -1.22
N SER A 147 9.21 -25.01 -2.48
CA SER A 147 8.87 -26.23 -3.21
C SER A 147 10.09 -27.15 -3.38
N LEU A 148 11.23 -26.59 -3.77
CA LEU A 148 12.47 -27.36 -3.92
C LEU A 148 13.02 -27.86 -2.58
N VAL A 149 12.90 -27.05 -1.52
CA VAL A 149 13.23 -27.49 -0.15
C VAL A 149 12.29 -28.61 0.29
N GLY A 150 10.99 -28.48 0.02
CA GLY A 150 10.00 -29.52 0.33
C GLY A 150 10.31 -30.85 -0.37
N VAL A 151 10.64 -30.81 -1.67
CA VAL A 151 11.10 -31.98 -2.43
C VAL A 151 12.36 -32.61 -1.81
N PHE A 152 13.34 -31.78 -1.49
CA PHE A 152 14.58 -32.27 -0.87
C PHE A 152 14.31 -32.93 0.49
N VAL A 153 13.46 -32.34 1.31
CA VAL A 153 13.10 -32.87 2.63
C VAL A 153 12.32 -34.18 2.51
N ILE A 154 11.28 -34.26 1.66
CA ILE A 154 10.47 -35.48 1.53
C ILE A 154 11.30 -36.62 0.92
N ALA A 155 12.12 -36.33 -0.09
CA ALA A 155 12.97 -37.31 -0.71
C ALA A 155 14.06 -37.91 0.22
N SER A 156 14.35 -37.24 1.34
CA SER A 156 15.28 -37.72 2.38
C SER A 156 14.61 -38.62 3.42
N ILE A 157 13.28 -38.78 3.38
CA ILE A 157 12.55 -39.65 4.33
C ILE A 157 12.52 -41.08 3.81
N PRO A 158 12.83 -42.08 4.66
CA PRO A 158 12.79 -43.50 4.26
C PRO A 158 11.40 -43.90 3.75
N ASN A 159 11.37 -44.84 2.80
CA ASN A 159 10.16 -45.42 2.21
C ASN A 159 9.22 -44.43 1.50
N THR A 160 9.71 -43.20 1.17
CA THR A 160 8.94 -42.20 0.39
C THR A 160 8.81 -42.70 -1.06
N GLU A 161 7.59 -42.70 -1.58
CA GLU A 161 7.31 -42.99 -2.98
C GLU A 161 7.45 -41.74 -3.86
N ALA A 162 7.66 -41.94 -5.17
CA ALA A 162 7.70 -40.84 -6.13
C ALA A 162 6.39 -40.03 -6.13
N ALA A 163 5.25 -40.67 -5.86
CA ALA A 163 3.95 -40.03 -5.73
C ALA A 163 3.92 -39.00 -4.58
N ASP A 164 4.55 -39.29 -3.44
CA ASP A 164 4.61 -38.38 -2.29
C ASP A 164 5.46 -37.15 -2.61
N VAL A 165 6.56 -37.33 -3.33
CA VAL A 165 7.42 -36.22 -3.79
C VAL A 165 6.64 -35.29 -4.73
N VAL A 166 5.89 -35.88 -5.69
CA VAL A 166 5.06 -35.12 -6.63
C VAL A 166 3.93 -34.40 -5.88
N LEU A 167 3.30 -35.03 -4.91
CA LEU A 167 2.26 -34.43 -4.09
C LEU A 167 2.78 -33.23 -3.30
N VAL A 168 3.87 -33.35 -2.57
CA VAL A 168 4.47 -32.27 -1.78
C VAL A 168 4.88 -31.11 -2.68
N PHE A 169 5.57 -31.41 -3.79
CA PHE A 169 5.96 -30.37 -4.75
C PHE A 169 4.73 -29.64 -5.31
N SER A 170 3.72 -30.39 -5.74
CA SER A 170 2.55 -29.81 -6.38
C SER A 170 1.72 -28.95 -5.42
N ILE A 171 1.56 -29.39 -4.15
CA ILE A 171 0.81 -28.63 -3.13
C ILE A 171 1.52 -27.32 -2.77
N ILE A 172 2.82 -27.37 -2.48
CA ILE A 172 3.56 -26.15 -2.13
C ILE A 172 3.59 -25.18 -3.31
N THR A 173 3.84 -25.70 -4.53
CA THR A 173 3.90 -24.85 -5.73
C THR A 173 2.53 -24.25 -6.08
N ALA A 174 1.53 -25.09 -6.20
CA ALA A 174 0.19 -24.66 -6.61
C ALA A 174 -0.48 -23.77 -5.54
N GLY A 175 -0.34 -24.16 -4.27
CA GLY A 175 -0.84 -23.37 -3.14
C GLY A 175 -0.13 -22.01 -3.03
N GLY A 176 1.20 -21.98 -3.13
CA GLY A 176 1.97 -20.75 -3.05
C GLY A 176 1.75 -19.80 -4.24
N LEU A 177 1.69 -20.34 -5.47
CA LEU A 177 1.38 -19.52 -6.65
C LEU A 177 -0.04 -18.95 -6.58
N SER A 178 -1.04 -19.78 -6.25
CA SER A 178 -2.42 -19.29 -6.10
C SER A 178 -2.55 -18.25 -5.01
N ALA A 179 -1.86 -18.40 -3.88
CA ALA A 179 -1.80 -17.42 -2.80
C ALA A 179 -1.15 -16.09 -3.27
N SER A 180 -0.11 -16.15 -4.08
CA SER A 180 0.52 -14.96 -4.67
C SER A 180 -0.42 -14.23 -5.63
N PHE A 181 -1.18 -14.96 -6.47
CA PHE A 181 -2.18 -14.34 -7.35
C PHE A 181 -3.36 -13.74 -6.56
N VAL A 182 -3.82 -14.42 -5.52
CA VAL A 182 -4.84 -13.88 -4.61
C VAL A 182 -4.35 -12.59 -3.97
N ALA A 183 -3.12 -12.56 -3.46
CA ALA A 183 -2.52 -11.38 -2.84
C ALA A 183 -2.39 -10.19 -3.82
N LEU A 184 -2.04 -10.46 -5.08
CA LEU A 184 -1.95 -9.45 -6.13
C LEU A 184 -3.30 -8.80 -6.45
N GLY A 185 -4.38 -9.60 -6.48
CA GLY A 185 -5.72 -9.16 -6.83
C GLY A 185 -6.54 -8.59 -5.66
N ALA A 186 -6.17 -8.88 -4.41
CA ALA A 186 -6.96 -8.52 -3.24
C ALA A 186 -6.89 -7.02 -2.93
N LYS A 187 -8.08 -6.38 -2.91
CA LYS A 187 -8.25 -4.96 -2.55
C LYS A 187 -8.88 -4.78 -1.17
N ARG A 188 -9.59 -5.78 -0.67
CA ARG A 188 -10.32 -5.77 0.61
C ARG A 188 -10.00 -7.04 1.40
N ILE A 189 -10.20 -7.01 2.71
CA ILE A 189 -10.02 -8.20 3.57
C ILE A 189 -10.87 -9.37 3.08
N ASN A 190 -12.11 -9.12 2.65
CA ASN A 190 -12.98 -10.15 2.11
C ASN A 190 -12.45 -10.83 0.83
N ASP A 191 -11.58 -10.14 0.07
CA ASP A 191 -10.98 -10.73 -1.13
C ASP A 191 -9.96 -11.81 -0.75
N TYR A 192 -9.23 -11.63 0.35
CA TYR A 192 -8.35 -12.66 0.90
C TYR A 192 -9.14 -13.88 1.38
N LEU A 193 -10.26 -13.67 2.08
CA LEU A 193 -11.12 -14.79 2.52
C LEU A 193 -11.69 -15.57 1.34
N LYS A 194 -12.21 -14.88 0.32
CA LYS A 194 -12.64 -15.51 -0.94
C LYS A 194 -11.47 -16.21 -1.65
N GLY A 195 -10.30 -15.59 -1.62
CA GLY A 195 -9.06 -16.15 -2.13
C GLY A 195 -8.66 -17.46 -1.43
N GLY A 196 -8.99 -17.61 -0.14
CA GLY A 196 -8.81 -18.87 0.59
C GLY A 196 -9.48 -20.04 -0.09
N PHE A 197 -10.71 -19.89 -0.60
CA PHE A 197 -11.39 -20.93 -1.39
C PHE A 197 -10.70 -21.20 -2.73
N THR A 198 -10.16 -20.15 -3.36
CA THR A 198 -9.36 -20.32 -4.60
C THR A 198 -8.11 -21.14 -4.33
N ILE A 199 -7.37 -20.83 -3.26
CA ILE A 199 -6.19 -21.60 -2.84
C ILE A 199 -6.58 -23.04 -2.56
N SER A 200 -7.65 -23.28 -1.81
CA SER A 200 -8.19 -24.62 -1.54
C SER A 200 -8.48 -25.41 -2.80
N ALA A 201 -9.19 -24.80 -3.75
CA ALA A 201 -9.54 -25.43 -5.03
C ALA A 201 -8.31 -25.81 -5.85
N VAL A 202 -7.31 -24.93 -5.91
CA VAL A 202 -6.07 -25.18 -6.66
C VAL A 202 -5.25 -26.29 -6.00
N ILE A 203 -5.16 -26.32 -4.66
CA ILE A 203 -4.51 -27.42 -3.92
C ILE A 203 -5.24 -28.74 -4.16
N LEU A 204 -6.56 -28.76 -4.11
CA LEU A 204 -7.37 -29.95 -4.35
C LEU A 204 -7.18 -30.49 -5.78
N LEU A 205 -7.19 -29.62 -6.80
CA LEU A 205 -6.92 -29.99 -8.17
C LEU A 205 -5.52 -30.58 -8.34
N SER A 206 -4.54 -29.97 -7.68
CA SER A 206 -3.15 -30.43 -7.67
C SER A 206 -3.01 -31.81 -7.02
N ALA A 207 -3.68 -32.04 -5.89
CA ALA A 207 -3.74 -33.32 -5.21
C ALA A 207 -4.48 -34.38 -6.04
N ALA A 208 -5.61 -34.02 -6.68
CA ALA A 208 -6.35 -34.91 -7.57
C ALA A 208 -5.49 -35.41 -8.74
N PHE A 209 -4.51 -34.64 -9.19
CA PHE A 209 -3.55 -35.04 -10.21
C PHE A 209 -2.47 -35.99 -9.68
N SER A 210 -2.00 -35.78 -8.44
CA SER A 210 -0.85 -36.52 -7.87
C SER A 210 -1.25 -37.79 -7.13
N LEU A 211 -2.40 -37.84 -6.46
CA LEU A 211 -2.86 -39.00 -5.68
C LEU A 211 -3.00 -40.30 -6.52
N PRO A 212 -3.55 -40.30 -7.76
CA PRO A 212 -3.67 -41.52 -8.55
C PRO A 212 -2.33 -42.12 -9.00
N LEU A 213 -1.22 -41.40 -8.81
CA LEU A 213 0.12 -41.93 -9.07
C LEU A 213 0.58 -42.92 -7.98
N ASN A 214 -0.12 -42.90 -6.82
CA ASN A 214 0.12 -43.86 -5.75
C ASN A 214 -0.54 -45.22 -6.11
N LYS A 215 0.20 -46.31 -5.89
CA LYS A 215 -0.28 -47.68 -6.20
C LYS A 215 -1.45 -48.13 -5.33
N GLU A 216 -1.54 -47.59 -4.12
CA GLU A 216 -2.55 -47.96 -3.11
C GLU A 216 -3.60 -46.85 -2.96
N PHE A 217 -3.96 -46.14 -4.06
CA PHE A 217 -4.93 -45.07 -4.02
C PHE A 217 -6.31 -45.54 -3.57
N GLU A 218 -6.84 -44.91 -2.50
CA GLU A 218 -8.21 -45.08 -2.01
C GLU A 218 -9.02 -43.79 -2.12
N LEU A 219 -10.33 -43.92 -2.38
CA LEU A 219 -11.23 -42.74 -2.43
C LEU A 219 -11.31 -41.98 -1.10
N SER A 220 -11.11 -42.68 0.02
CA SER A 220 -11.02 -42.09 1.38
C SER A 220 -9.89 -41.05 1.50
N GLN A 221 -8.74 -41.35 0.91
CA GLN A 221 -7.61 -40.41 0.86
C GLN A 221 -7.95 -39.14 0.11
N PHE A 222 -8.68 -39.21 -0.99
CA PHE A 222 -9.13 -38.06 -1.73
C PHE A 222 -10.07 -37.16 -0.91
N ILE A 223 -10.98 -37.74 -0.13
CA ILE A 223 -11.87 -36.99 0.75
C ILE A 223 -11.05 -36.26 1.85
N ASN A 224 -10.14 -36.97 2.48
CA ASN A 224 -9.30 -36.42 3.55
C ASN A 224 -8.39 -35.27 3.03
N VAL A 225 -7.76 -35.48 1.87
CA VAL A 225 -6.97 -34.44 1.22
C VAL A 225 -7.83 -33.26 0.81
N GLY A 226 -9.08 -33.49 0.38
CA GLY A 226 -10.03 -32.43 0.07
C GLY A 226 -10.37 -31.59 1.29
N ALA A 227 -10.64 -32.22 2.43
CA ALA A 227 -10.86 -31.51 3.70
C ALA A 227 -9.60 -30.74 4.13
N SER A 228 -8.42 -31.35 4.02
CA SER A 228 -7.14 -30.73 4.34
C SER A 228 -6.83 -29.54 3.43
N ALA A 229 -7.10 -29.63 2.13
CA ALA A 229 -6.94 -28.54 1.18
C ALA A 229 -7.86 -27.36 1.51
N LEU A 230 -9.11 -27.63 1.93
CA LEU A 230 -10.04 -26.59 2.37
C LEU A 230 -9.51 -25.87 3.63
N ILE A 231 -9.02 -26.61 4.60
CA ILE A 231 -8.41 -26.08 5.81
C ILE A 231 -7.20 -25.24 5.45
N ASN A 232 -6.28 -25.74 4.59
CA ASN A 232 -5.09 -25.00 4.17
C ASN A 232 -5.44 -23.64 3.58
N GLY A 233 -6.34 -23.61 2.58
CA GLY A 233 -6.63 -22.35 1.90
C GLY A 233 -7.27 -21.30 2.82
N LEU A 234 -8.22 -21.70 3.66
CA LEU A 234 -8.88 -20.80 4.61
C LEU A 234 -7.91 -20.32 5.71
N LEU A 235 -7.12 -21.25 6.28
CA LEU A 235 -6.10 -20.88 7.26
C LEU A 235 -4.99 -20.02 6.62
N SER A 236 -4.55 -20.33 5.40
CA SER A 236 -3.54 -19.53 4.71
C SER A 236 -4.00 -18.09 4.48
N ALA A 237 -5.25 -17.88 4.09
CA ALA A 237 -5.81 -16.55 3.95
C ALA A 237 -5.88 -15.82 5.29
N THR A 238 -6.41 -16.46 6.34
CA THR A 238 -6.61 -15.83 7.65
C THR A 238 -5.28 -15.56 8.36
N VAL A 239 -4.41 -16.57 8.44
CA VAL A 239 -3.08 -16.48 9.06
C VAL A 239 -2.19 -15.53 8.28
N GLY A 240 -2.24 -15.56 6.93
CA GLY A 240 -1.50 -14.65 6.08
C GLY A 240 -1.86 -13.20 6.35
N VAL A 241 -3.14 -12.86 6.44
CA VAL A 241 -3.60 -11.51 6.81
C VAL A 241 -3.10 -11.10 8.20
N GLY A 242 -3.17 -12.01 9.19
CA GLY A 242 -2.63 -11.76 10.53
C GLY A 242 -1.12 -11.48 10.53
N ILE A 243 -0.34 -12.34 9.87
CA ILE A 243 1.12 -12.23 9.80
C ILE A 243 1.53 -10.93 9.09
N TYR A 244 0.93 -10.59 7.94
CA TYR A 244 1.37 -9.38 7.23
C TYR A 244 1.07 -8.11 8.04
N ASN A 245 -0.05 -8.04 8.77
CA ASN A 245 -0.36 -6.91 9.65
C ASN A 245 0.65 -6.77 10.81
N VAL A 246 1.10 -7.88 11.38
CA VAL A 246 2.10 -7.87 12.46
C VAL A 246 3.49 -7.51 11.92
N LEU A 247 3.89 -8.09 10.79
CA LEU A 247 5.22 -7.87 10.21
C LEU A 247 5.36 -6.52 9.50
N SER A 248 4.29 -5.92 9.00
CA SER A 248 4.36 -4.64 8.29
C SER A 248 4.97 -3.52 9.14
N ARG A 249 4.55 -3.38 10.40
CA ARG A 249 4.98 -2.29 11.30
C ARG A 249 6.49 -2.24 11.56
N PRO A 250 7.18 -3.34 11.96
CA PRO A 250 8.63 -3.32 12.18
C PRO A 250 9.44 -2.93 10.95
N PHE A 251 8.90 -3.20 9.77
CA PHE A 251 9.58 -2.91 8.49
C PHE A 251 9.15 -1.57 7.86
N GLY A 252 8.24 -0.83 8.51
CA GLY A 252 7.76 0.46 8.04
C GLY A 252 6.89 0.36 6.78
N ILE A 253 6.23 -0.79 6.59
CA ILE A 253 5.27 -1.02 5.51
C ILE A 253 3.89 -0.66 6.03
N ILE A 254 3.20 0.21 5.31
CA ILE A 254 1.85 0.62 5.67
C ILE A 254 0.86 -0.35 5.06
N THR A 255 0.00 -0.89 5.90
CA THR A 255 -1.10 -1.73 5.43
C THR A 255 -2.31 -0.88 5.03
N ARG A 256 -3.15 -1.43 4.14
CA ARG A 256 -4.42 -0.77 3.79
C ARG A 256 -5.33 -0.57 5.01
N VAL A 257 -5.29 -1.49 5.96
CA VAL A 257 -6.07 -1.37 7.21
C VAL A 257 -5.59 -0.17 8.01
N GLU A 258 -4.28 0.01 8.16
CA GLU A 258 -3.69 1.15 8.85
C GLU A 258 -4.04 2.48 8.16
N LEU A 259 -3.99 2.54 6.83
CA LEU A 259 -4.42 3.73 6.07
C LEU A 259 -5.91 4.05 6.30
N MET A 260 -6.77 3.03 6.32
CA MET A 260 -8.19 3.21 6.62
C MET A 260 -8.43 3.69 8.05
N GLU A 261 -7.69 3.16 9.03
CA GLU A 261 -7.76 3.61 10.43
C GLU A 261 -7.29 5.06 10.58
N LEU A 262 -6.17 5.43 9.92
CA LEU A 262 -5.66 6.80 9.94
C LEU A 262 -6.66 7.82 9.38
N ALA A 263 -7.37 7.47 8.32
CA ALA A 263 -8.34 8.36 7.68
C ALA A 263 -9.69 8.47 8.43
N GLN A 264 -9.86 7.80 9.58
CA GLN A 264 -11.09 7.88 10.36
C GLN A 264 -11.17 9.18 11.17
N PRO A 265 -12.34 9.83 11.22
CA PRO A 265 -12.55 11.08 11.96
C PRO A 265 -12.19 11.01 13.45
N GLY A 266 -12.18 9.80 14.03
CA GLY A 266 -11.87 9.54 15.43
C GLY A 266 -10.39 9.59 15.80
N THR A 267 -9.48 9.69 14.84
CA THR A 267 -8.03 9.79 15.12
C THR A 267 -7.70 11.12 15.82
N LYS A 268 -6.71 11.07 16.72
CA LYS A 268 -6.36 12.23 17.57
C LYS A 268 -6.13 13.49 16.75
N LEU A 269 -5.31 13.42 15.71
CA LEU A 269 -4.92 14.58 14.91
C LEU A 269 -6.07 15.13 14.06
N LEU A 270 -6.91 14.26 13.47
CA LEU A 270 -8.09 14.71 12.73
C LEU A 270 -9.16 15.31 13.64
N ARG A 271 -9.29 14.82 14.87
CA ARG A 271 -10.17 15.44 15.88
C ARG A 271 -9.68 16.83 16.25
N GLU A 272 -8.37 17.00 16.47
CA GLU A 272 -7.77 18.30 16.74
C GLU A 272 -7.99 19.28 15.57
N MET A 273 -7.86 18.81 14.32
CA MET A 273 -8.20 19.62 13.14
C MET A 273 -9.68 20.01 13.14
N GLN A 274 -10.57 19.10 13.49
CA GLN A 274 -12.01 19.36 13.55
C GLN A 274 -12.38 20.42 14.62
N GLU A 275 -11.69 20.41 15.76
CA GLU A 275 -11.93 21.32 16.88
C GLU A 275 -11.27 22.69 16.68
N GLN A 276 -10.03 22.76 16.17
CA GLN A 276 -9.23 23.99 16.09
C GLN A 276 -9.22 24.66 14.72
N ALA A 277 -9.43 23.90 13.65
CA ALA A 277 -9.44 24.36 12.27
C ALA A 277 -10.55 23.67 11.44
N PRO A 278 -11.85 23.88 11.82
CA PRO A 278 -12.94 23.14 11.21
C PRO A 278 -13.09 23.36 9.70
N GLY A 279 -12.73 24.54 9.20
CA GLY A 279 -12.70 24.82 7.76
C GLY A 279 -11.64 24.02 7.03
N THR A 280 -10.42 23.91 7.60
CA THR A 280 -9.35 23.07 7.06
C THR A 280 -9.74 21.60 7.09
N TYR A 281 -10.38 21.12 8.16
CA TYR A 281 -10.88 19.74 8.23
C TYR A 281 -11.93 19.44 7.15
N ALA A 282 -12.89 20.34 6.94
CA ALA A 282 -13.91 20.19 5.90
C ALA A 282 -13.29 20.19 4.49
N HIS A 283 -12.35 21.11 4.23
CA HIS A 283 -11.58 21.15 2.99
C HIS A 283 -10.78 19.87 2.77
N ALA A 284 -10.00 19.43 3.76
CA ALA A 284 -9.20 18.21 3.67
C ALA A 284 -10.07 16.97 3.40
N THR A 285 -11.28 16.91 3.99
CA THR A 285 -12.24 15.82 3.71
C THR A 285 -12.71 15.86 2.26
N ALA A 286 -13.07 17.04 1.74
CA ALA A 286 -13.51 17.20 0.35
C ALA A 286 -12.38 16.86 -0.65
N VAL A 287 -11.16 17.31 -0.38
CA VAL A 287 -9.97 16.99 -1.18
C VAL A 287 -9.68 15.48 -1.16
N ALA A 288 -9.72 14.85 0.03
CA ALA A 288 -9.50 13.42 0.17
C ALA A 288 -10.55 12.60 -0.61
N ASP A 289 -11.82 12.98 -0.54
CA ASP A 289 -12.90 12.31 -1.27
C ASP A 289 -12.76 12.49 -2.79
N LEU A 290 -12.44 13.70 -3.24
CA LEU A 290 -12.23 14.00 -4.66
C LEU A 290 -11.04 13.25 -5.23
N ALA A 291 -9.88 13.32 -4.55
CA ALA A 291 -8.65 12.68 -4.97
C ALA A 291 -8.77 11.13 -4.96
N SER A 292 -9.48 10.55 -3.96
CA SER A 292 -9.73 9.11 -3.89
C SER A 292 -10.56 8.60 -5.08
N ARG A 293 -11.55 9.36 -5.55
CA ARG A 293 -12.32 9.02 -6.75
C ARG A 293 -11.42 9.00 -7.98
N GLY A 294 -10.55 10.00 -8.13
CA GLY A 294 -9.55 9.99 -9.21
C GLY A 294 -8.60 8.80 -9.12
N ALA A 295 -8.14 8.46 -7.92
CA ALA A 295 -7.26 7.30 -7.69
C ALA A 295 -7.91 5.98 -8.12
N ALA A 296 -9.19 5.77 -7.77
CA ALA A 296 -9.95 4.59 -8.18
C ALA A 296 -10.04 4.45 -9.69
N GLU A 297 -10.27 5.55 -10.42
CA GLU A 297 -10.43 5.56 -11.87
C GLU A 297 -9.12 5.31 -12.64
N ILE A 298 -7.97 5.71 -12.11
CA ILE A 298 -6.66 5.50 -12.74
C ILE A 298 -5.89 4.31 -12.17
N GLY A 299 -6.48 3.57 -11.22
CA GLY A 299 -5.84 2.43 -10.59
C GLY A 299 -4.66 2.79 -9.66
N ALA A 300 -4.66 3.99 -9.07
CA ALA A 300 -3.75 4.41 -8.02
C ALA A 300 -4.22 3.90 -6.63
N ASP A 301 -3.41 4.06 -5.58
CA ASP A 301 -3.78 3.62 -4.22
C ASP A 301 -4.79 4.57 -3.58
N GLU A 302 -6.07 4.21 -3.68
CA GLU A 302 -7.21 4.98 -3.16
C GLU A 302 -7.10 5.26 -1.66
N GLN A 303 -6.63 4.29 -0.85
CA GLN A 303 -6.54 4.43 0.60
C GLN A 303 -5.38 5.34 1.00
N LEU A 304 -4.26 5.24 0.31
CA LEU A 304 -3.13 6.14 0.51
C LEU A 304 -3.47 7.58 0.14
N VAL A 305 -4.15 7.78 -1.00
CA VAL A 305 -4.64 9.09 -1.44
C VAL A 305 -5.61 9.68 -0.43
N ARG A 306 -6.56 8.87 0.08
CA ARG A 306 -7.51 9.32 1.09
C ARG A 306 -6.81 9.76 2.37
N ALA A 307 -5.92 8.91 2.91
CA ALA A 307 -5.17 9.26 4.10
C ALA A 307 -4.29 10.49 3.86
N GLY A 308 -3.56 10.55 2.75
CA GLY A 308 -2.73 11.71 2.39
C GLY A 308 -3.55 13.00 2.26
N GLY A 309 -4.71 12.94 1.61
CA GLY A 309 -5.64 14.06 1.48
C GLY A 309 -6.19 14.56 2.81
N MET A 310 -6.47 13.66 3.77
CA MET A 310 -6.93 14.06 5.10
C MET A 310 -5.89 14.85 5.90
N PHE A 311 -4.58 14.60 5.68
CA PHE A 311 -3.49 15.19 6.46
C PHE A 311 -2.66 16.23 5.71
N HIS A 312 -2.90 16.48 4.40
CA HIS A 312 -2.03 17.35 3.60
C HIS A 312 -1.87 18.75 4.18
N ASP A 313 -2.90 19.24 4.84
CA ASP A 313 -3.02 20.59 5.39
C ASP A 313 -2.95 20.66 6.92
N VAL A 314 -2.52 19.59 7.59
CA VAL A 314 -2.46 19.51 9.06
C VAL A 314 -1.65 20.64 9.71
N GLY A 315 -0.69 21.22 9.00
CA GLY A 315 0.11 22.32 9.51
C GLY A 315 -0.62 23.65 9.64
N LYS A 316 -1.81 23.79 9.06
CA LYS A 316 -2.69 24.96 9.25
C LYS A 316 -3.18 25.08 10.71
N LEU A 317 -3.14 24.00 11.49
CA LEU A 317 -3.37 24.02 12.94
C LEU A 317 -2.48 25.01 13.69
N PHE A 318 -1.29 25.32 13.19
CA PHE A 318 -0.36 26.25 13.86
C PHE A 318 -0.89 27.70 13.87
N ARG A 319 -1.58 28.12 12.81
CA ARG A 319 -2.18 29.47 12.67
C ARG A 319 -3.46 29.41 11.83
N PRO A 320 -4.56 28.83 12.36
CA PRO A 320 -5.79 28.62 11.58
C PRO A 320 -6.36 29.91 10.99
N ASP A 321 -6.27 31.01 11.73
CA ASP A 321 -6.86 32.31 11.37
C ASP A 321 -6.25 32.94 10.10
N PHE A 322 -5.07 32.50 9.68
CA PHE A 322 -4.45 32.98 8.44
C PHE A 322 -5.01 32.28 7.20
N PHE A 323 -5.81 31.25 7.35
CA PHE A 323 -6.39 30.50 6.24
C PHE A 323 -7.87 30.80 6.11
N ILE A 324 -8.27 31.26 4.91
CA ILE A 324 -9.60 31.83 4.64
C ILE A 324 -10.74 30.87 4.99
N GLU A 325 -10.52 29.57 4.84
CA GLU A 325 -11.51 28.52 5.14
C GLU A 325 -11.87 28.41 6.63
N ASN A 326 -11.01 28.92 7.54
CA ASN A 326 -11.27 28.92 8.99
C ASN A 326 -11.79 30.27 9.50
N ARG A 327 -11.94 31.25 8.62
CA ARG A 327 -12.35 32.59 9.02
C ARG A 327 -13.85 32.81 8.87
N ASP A 328 -14.43 33.48 9.85
CA ASP A 328 -15.79 33.96 9.77
C ASP A 328 -15.78 35.25 8.91
N SER A 329 -16.35 35.21 7.71
CA SER A 329 -16.25 36.26 6.69
C SER A 329 -16.76 37.64 7.17
N ASP A 330 -17.62 37.62 8.16
CA ASP A 330 -18.33 38.84 8.59
C ASP A 330 -17.76 39.48 9.88
N ARG A 331 -16.78 38.88 10.56
CA ARG A 331 -16.42 39.30 11.92
C ARG A 331 -14.94 39.50 12.22
N SER A 332 -14.00 39.14 11.35
CA SER A 332 -12.58 39.23 11.66
C SER A 332 -11.79 40.02 10.62
N GLU A 333 -10.95 40.95 11.08
CA GLU A 333 -9.91 41.56 10.22
C GLU A 333 -8.98 40.48 9.62
N ASN A 334 -8.58 40.70 8.37
CA ASN A 334 -7.70 39.76 7.72
C ASN A 334 -6.27 39.91 8.28
N PRO A 335 -5.70 38.88 8.97
CA PRO A 335 -4.38 39.01 9.55
C PRO A 335 -3.28 39.22 8.49
N HIS A 336 -3.54 38.92 7.22
CA HIS A 336 -2.63 39.23 6.12
C HIS A 336 -2.58 40.73 5.77
N ASP A 337 -3.56 41.54 6.16
CA ASP A 337 -3.58 42.96 5.86
C ASP A 337 -2.53 43.76 6.67
N ALA A 338 -2.08 43.20 7.79
CA ALA A 338 -0.98 43.74 8.60
C ALA A 338 0.43 43.31 8.06
N LEU A 339 0.50 42.51 7.01
CA LEU A 339 1.74 41.92 6.47
C LEU A 339 1.97 42.39 5.02
N ASP A 340 3.24 42.44 4.61
CA ASP A 340 3.57 42.53 3.19
C ASP A 340 3.33 41.16 2.47
N GLU A 341 3.36 41.17 1.14
CA GLU A 341 3.06 40.00 0.32
C GLU A 341 4.08 38.86 0.53
N LEU A 342 5.37 39.20 0.77
CA LEU A 342 6.39 38.20 1.07
C LEU A 342 6.24 37.62 2.48
N GLN A 343 5.86 38.45 3.46
CA GLN A 343 5.56 38.00 4.81
C GLN A 343 4.35 37.05 4.80
N SER A 344 3.29 37.43 4.10
CA SER A 344 2.09 36.60 3.90
C SER A 344 2.44 35.27 3.25
N THR A 345 3.27 35.28 2.21
CA THR A 345 3.77 34.07 1.55
C THR A 345 4.56 33.18 2.51
N ARG A 346 5.40 33.75 3.37
CA ARG A 346 6.16 32.97 4.37
C ARG A 346 5.24 32.30 5.40
N VAL A 347 4.16 32.96 5.80
CA VAL A 347 3.15 32.37 6.69
C VAL A 347 2.49 31.16 6.02
N LEU A 348 2.08 31.34 4.75
CA LEU A 348 1.50 30.23 3.99
C LEU A 348 2.49 29.06 3.82
N HIS A 349 3.75 29.33 3.44
CA HIS A 349 4.76 28.27 3.34
C HIS A 349 5.01 27.57 4.69
N GLY A 350 4.83 28.30 5.79
CA GLY A 350 5.06 27.80 7.14
C GLY A 350 4.20 26.57 7.50
N HIS A 351 2.97 26.48 6.94
CA HIS A 351 2.11 25.32 7.24
C HIS A 351 2.72 24.00 6.74
N VAL A 352 3.46 24.00 5.63
CA VAL A 352 4.11 22.79 5.11
C VAL A 352 5.14 22.27 6.10
N ALA A 353 6.05 23.16 6.56
CA ALA A 353 7.09 22.77 7.51
C ALA A 353 6.49 22.34 8.87
N LYS A 354 5.51 23.09 9.38
CA LYS A 354 4.81 22.77 10.63
C LYS A 354 3.96 21.52 10.51
N GLY A 355 3.38 21.27 9.34
CA GLY A 355 2.65 20.05 9.06
C GLY A 355 3.53 18.80 9.11
N ILE A 356 4.72 18.86 8.50
CA ILE A 356 5.68 17.76 8.56
C ILE A 356 6.13 17.49 10.01
N GLU A 357 6.45 18.56 10.76
CA GLU A 357 6.85 18.46 12.18
C GLU A 357 5.74 17.78 12.98
N ARG A 358 4.52 18.27 12.87
CA ARG A 358 3.35 17.75 13.59
C ARG A 358 3.03 16.31 13.22
N ALA A 359 3.03 15.98 11.93
CA ALA A 359 2.79 14.63 11.44
C ALA A 359 3.81 13.60 11.97
N ARG A 360 5.07 14.01 12.10
CA ARG A 360 6.13 13.17 12.69
C ARG A 360 5.96 12.98 14.19
N GLU A 361 5.57 14.02 14.93
CA GLU A 361 5.26 13.94 16.37
C GLU A 361 4.13 12.94 16.64
N ASP A 362 3.07 12.96 15.82
CA ASP A 362 1.97 12.00 15.90
C ASP A 362 2.28 10.66 15.20
N LYS A 363 3.53 10.45 14.76
CA LYS A 363 4.04 9.21 14.17
C LYS A 363 3.27 8.77 12.92
N LEU A 364 2.79 9.71 12.11
CA LEU A 364 2.23 9.37 10.83
C LEU A 364 3.27 8.69 9.95
N PRO A 365 2.86 7.74 9.12
CA PRO A 365 3.74 7.07 8.19
C PRO A 365 4.35 8.02 7.15
N GLU A 366 5.63 7.85 6.80
CA GLU A 366 6.32 8.72 5.83
C GLU A 366 5.61 8.79 4.47
N ALA A 367 4.91 7.72 4.04
CA ALA A 367 4.13 7.76 2.80
C ALA A 367 2.94 8.72 2.87
N VAL A 368 2.36 8.94 4.07
CA VAL A 368 1.31 9.94 4.31
C VAL A 368 1.93 11.33 4.48
N ILE A 369 3.04 11.43 5.20
CA ILE A 369 3.76 12.70 5.41
C ILE A 369 4.19 13.35 4.08
N ARG A 370 4.52 12.55 3.06
CA ARG A 370 4.92 13.06 1.74
C ARG A 370 3.85 13.94 1.08
N PHE A 371 2.58 13.74 1.35
CA PHE A 371 1.52 14.56 0.80
C PHE A 371 1.59 16.01 1.27
N ILE A 372 2.11 16.27 2.49
CA ILE A 372 2.20 17.61 3.06
C ILE A 372 3.11 18.55 2.23
N PRO A 373 4.36 18.20 1.87
CA PRO A 373 5.16 19.06 1.00
C PRO A 373 4.79 18.96 -0.48
N GLU A 374 4.31 17.79 -0.94
CA GLU A 374 4.11 17.53 -2.36
C GLU A 374 2.79 18.09 -2.91
N HIS A 375 1.77 18.37 -2.07
CA HIS A 375 0.51 18.93 -2.57
C HIS A 375 0.62 20.36 -3.12
N HIS A 376 1.57 21.13 -2.64
CA HIS A 376 1.93 22.42 -3.23
C HIS A 376 3.10 22.34 -4.19
N GLY A 377 3.95 21.32 -4.06
CA GLY A 377 5.14 21.15 -4.88
C GLY A 377 6.04 22.39 -4.87
N THR A 378 6.34 22.91 -6.05
CA THR A 378 7.11 24.16 -6.23
C THR A 378 6.24 25.29 -6.80
N THR A 379 4.91 25.21 -6.68
CA THR A 379 3.98 26.26 -7.08
C THR A 379 4.13 27.51 -6.20
N TYR A 380 3.31 28.51 -6.41
CA TYR A 380 3.32 29.76 -5.65
C TYR A 380 1.91 30.27 -5.37
N PRO A 381 1.67 31.01 -4.26
CA PRO A 381 0.40 31.64 -3.97
C PRO A 381 0.15 32.82 -4.90
N ALA A 382 -0.60 32.57 -5.99
CA ALA A 382 -0.80 33.51 -7.09
C ALA A 382 -1.37 34.86 -6.66
N TYR A 383 -2.25 34.87 -5.64
CA TYR A 383 -2.84 36.09 -5.12
C TYR A 383 -1.79 37.08 -4.59
N PHE A 384 -0.89 36.63 -3.72
CA PHE A 384 0.16 37.47 -3.16
C PHE A 384 1.20 37.87 -4.19
N TYR A 385 1.55 36.97 -5.11
CA TYR A 385 2.46 37.31 -6.20
C TYR A 385 1.90 38.38 -7.12
N ARG A 386 0.62 38.32 -7.51
CA ARG A 386 -0.02 39.35 -8.35
C ARG A 386 -0.03 40.72 -7.64
N ARG A 387 -0.41 40.76 -6.36
CA ARG A 387 -0.34 42.01 -5.58
C ARG A 387 1.07 42.57 -5.46
N ALA A 388 2.08 41.69 -5.33
CA ALA A 388 3.47 42.13 -5.30
C ALA A 388 3.92 42.70 -6.64
N LEU A 389 3.52 42.11 -7.78
CA LEU A 389 3.79 42.63 -9.13
C LEU A 389 3.17 44.01 -9.38
N GLU A 390 1.98 44.29 -8.80
CA GLU A 390 1.36 45.62 -8.89
C GLU A 390 2.20 46.71 -8.19
N LYS A 391 2.95 46.35 -7.14
CA LYS A 391 3.83 47.24 -6.37
C LYS A 391 5.24 47.31 -6.96
N ASP A 392 5.78 46.22 -7.41
CA ASP A 392 7.10 46.06 -8.00
C ASP A 392 7.05 45.14 -9.21
N PRO A 393 6.99 45.68 -10.43
CA PRO A 393 6.97 44.90 -11.68
C PRO A 393 8.21 44.03 -11.92
N ASN A 394 9.29 44.25 -11.17
CA ASN A 394 10.53 43.48 -11.31
C ASN A 394 10.68 42.40 -10.25
N ILE A 395 9.66 42.20 -9.39
CA ILE A 395 9.74 41.23 -8.34
C ILE A 395 9.82 39.79 -8.90
N GLU A 396 10.81 39.05 -8.42
CA GLU A 396 11.05 37.68 -8.89
C GLU A 396 9.99 36.69 -8.34
N GLN A 397 9.35 35.94 -9.21
CA GLN A 397 8.40 34.87 -8.85
C GLN A 397 9.03 33.80 -7.96
N SER A 398 10.32 33.54 -8.12
CA SER A 398 11.09 32.58 -7.32
C SER A 398 10.98 32.79 -5.81
N LYS A 399 10.79 34.05 -5.36
CA LYS A 399 10.63 34.40 -3.94
C LYS A 399 9.30 33.94 -3.33
N PHE A 400 8.32 33.65 -4.18
CA PHE A 400 6.99 33.22 -3.79
C PHE A 400 6.78 31.70 -3.91
N ARG A 401 7.72 30.97 -4.54
CA ARG A 401 7.57 29.53 -4.75
C ARG A 401 7.72 28.74 -3.46
N TYR A 402 6.85 27.73 -3.31
CA TYR A 402 7.02 26.71 -2.27
C TYR A 402 8.37 25.98 -2.44
N PRO A 403 8.98 25.52 -1.34
CA PRO A 403 10.31 24.87 -1.40
C PRO A 403 10.27 23.48 -2.06
N GLY A 404 9.09 22.93 -2.29
CA GLY A 404 8.91 21.61 -2.84
C GLY A 404 9.06 20.47 -1.83
N PRO A 405 9.25 19.24 -2.29
CA PRO A 405 9.41 18.83 -3.68
C PRO A 405 8.10 18.83 -4.48
N ALA A 406 8.19 18.86 -5.81
CA ALA A 406 7.08 18.55 -6.70
C ALA A 406 6.61 17.10 -6.48
N PRO A 407 5.34 16.76 -6.80
CA PRO A 407 4.81 15.40 -6.67
C PRO A 407 5.70 14.34 -7.32
N ARG A 408 5.86 13.21 -6.63
CA ARG A 408 6.73 12.10 -7.06
C ARG A 408 5.96 10.80 -7.31
N SER A 409 4.66 10.83 -7.10
CA SER A 409 3.77 9.70 -7.36
C SER A 409 2.45 10.18 -7.93
N ARG A 410 1.70 9.27 -8.56
CA ARG A 410 0.34 9.56 -9.03
C ARG A 410 -0.58 9.98 -7.88
N GLU A 411 -0.36 9.38 -6.71
CA GLU A 411 -1.15 9.63 -5.51
C GLU A 411 -0.99 11.07 -5.02
N THR A 412 0.25 11.57 -4.89
CA THR A 412 0.51 12.95 -4.43
C THR A 412 0.10 13.98 -5.49
N ALA A 413 0.26 13.66 -6.78
CA ALA A 413 -0.22 14.50 -7.87
C ALA A 413 -1.76 14.64 -7.87
N LEU A 414 -2.49 13.55 -7.57
CA LEU A 414 -3.95 13.59 -7.44
C LEU A 414 -4.40 14.55 -6.34
N VAL A 415 -3.73 14.56 -5.19
CA VAL A 415 -4.07 15.49 -4.09
C VAL A 415 -3.74 16.93 -4.50
N MET A 416 -2.61 17.20 -5.16
CA MET A 416 -2.29 18.53 -5.69
C MET A 416 -3.38 19.06 -6.64
N ILE A 417 -3.86 18.21 -7.56
CA ILE A 417 -4.92 18.60 -8.51
C ILE A 417 -6.24 18.81 -7.75
N ALA A 418 -6.59 17.90 -6.84
CA ALA A 418 -7.85 17.95 -6.10
C ALA A 418 -7.93 19.16 -5.19
N ASP A 419 -6.84 19.51 -4.49
CA ASP A 419 -6.73 20.71 -3.65
C ASP A 419 -7.00 21.98 -4.47
N GLY A 420 -6.28 22.15 -5.59
CA GLY A 420 -6.49 23.29 -6.47
C GLY A 420 -7.91 23.37 -7.05
N CYS A 421 -8.47 22.23 -7.48
CA CYS A 421 -9.81 22.17 -8.05
C CYS A 421 -10.90 22.45 -7.01
N GLU A 422 -10.81 21.85 -5.82
CA GLU A 422 -11.78 22.08 -4.73
C GLU A 422 -11.79 23.55 -4.32
N ALA A 423 -10.62 24.12 -4.06
CA ALA A 423 -10.50 25.52 -3.66
C ALA A 423 -11.04 26.49 -4.73
N ALA A 424 -10.71 26.27 -6.00
CA ALA A 424 -11.14 27.12 -7.10
C ALA A 424 -12.64 27.03 -7.37
N VAL A 425 -13.24 25.83 -7.33
CA VAL A 425 -14.68 25.64 -7.52
C VAL A 425 -15.47 26.21 -6.33
N ARG A 426 -14.97 26.03 -5.11
CA ARG A 426 -15.57 26.61 -3.92
C ARG A 426 -15.61 28.14 -3.97
N ALA A 427 -14.55 28.78 -4.48
CA ALA A 427 -14.45 30.22 -4.63
C ALA A 427 -15.22 30.77 -5.83
N SER A 428 -15.64 29.92 -6.79
CA SER A 428 -16.36 30.36 -7.98
C SER A 428 -17.82 30.69 -7.65
N SER A 429 -18.33 31.80 -8.23
CA SER A 429 -19.75 32.16 -8.21
C SER A 429 -20.56 31.34 -9.20
N ASP A 430 -19.97 30.97 -10.34
CA ASP A 430 -20.57 30.06 -11.32
C ASP A 430 -20.02 28.64 -11.11
N ARG A 431 -20.91 27.70 -10.84
CA ARG A 431 -20.63 26.29 -10.61
C ARG A 431 -21.35 25.39 -11.64
N SER A 432 -21.69 25.96 -12.79
CA SER A 432 -22.20 25.18 -13.92
C SER A 432 -21.20 24.12 -14.35
N SER A 433 -21.69 23.05 -14.98
CA SER A 433 -20.84 21.94 -15.45
C SER A 433 -19.70 22.42 -16.37
N ASP A 434 -20.00 23.39 -17.24
CA ASP A 434 -19.00 23.93 -18.17
C ASP A 434 -17.93 24.75 -17.45
N GLN A 435 -18.33 25.55 -16.46
CA GLN A 435 -17.41 26.34 -15.66
C GLN A 435 -16.51 25.44 -14.77
N VAL A 436 -17.10 24.42 -14.13
CA VAL A 436 -16.34 23.44 -13.34
C VAL A 436 -15.32 22.70 -14.23
N LEU A 437 -15.74 22.27 -15.42
CA LEU A 437 -14.82 21.65 -16.39
C LEU A 437 -13.69 22.59 -16.80
N ALA A 438 -13.99 23.87 -17.06
CA ALA A 438 -12.99 24.86 -17.40
C ALA A 438 -11.97 25.08 -16.26
N ILE A 439 -12.44 25.15 -15.01
CA ILE A 439 -11.58 25.26 -13.83
C ILE A 439 -10.66 24.04 -13.72
N VAL A 440 -11.21 22.81 -13.77
CA VAL A 440 -10.43 21.56 -13.65
C VAL A 440 -9.35 21.51 -14.74
N LYS A 441 -9.71 21.81 -16.00
CA LYS A 441 -8.76 21.84 -17.12
C LYS A 441 -7.68 22.90 -16.93
N SER A 442 -8.01 24.10 -16.45
CA SER A 442 -7.05 25.16 -16.21
C SER A 442 -6.05 24.75 -15.12
N ILE A 443 -6.53 24.21 -14.00
CA ILE A 443 -5.65 23.76 -12.91
C ILE A 443 -4.67 22.68 -13.39
N ILE A 444 -5.17 21.66 -14.10
CA ILE A 444 -4.31 20.59 -14.61
C ILE A 444 -3.27 21.13 -15.60
N ARG A 445 -3.71 21.97 -16.55
CA ARG A 445 -2.80 22.59 -17.51
C ARG A 445 -1.72 23.43 -16.84
N ASP A 446 -2.10 24.30 -15.90
CA ASP A 446 -1.15 25.18 -15.21
C ASP A 446 -0.09 24.36 -14.43
N ARG A 447 -0.46 23.21 -13.84
CA ARG A 447 0.48 22.31 -13.17
C ARG A 447 1.39 21.57 -14.14
N LEU A 448 0.86 21.17 -15.32
CA LEU A 448 1.66 20.54 -16.38
C LEU A 448 2.67 21.54 -16.96
N GLU A 449 2.24 22.76 -17.29
CA GLU A 449 3.11 23.79 -17.84
C GLU A 449 4.20 24.25 -16.87
N ASP A 450 3.90 24.21 -15.56
CA ASP A 450 4.86 24.52 -14.49
C ASP A 450 5.78 23.33 -14.10
N GLY A 451 5.68 22.20 -14.84
CA GLY A 451 6.54 21.02 -14.63
C GLY A 451 6.30 20.26 -13.32
N GLN A 452 5.14 20.46 -12.69
CA GLN A 452 4.85 19.85 -11.38
C GLN A 452 4.72 18.33 -11.44
N PHE A 453 4.46 17.75 -12.62
CA PHE A 453 4.26 16.31 -12.81
C PHE A 453 5.43 15.61 -13.49
N ASP A 454 6.57 16.29 -13.70
CA ASP A 454 7.73 15.73 -14.39
C ASP A 454 8.35 14.51 -13.69
N ASN A 455 8.10 14.37 -12.39
CA ASN A 455 8.58 13.25 -11.58
C ASN A 455 7.48 12.22 -11.23
N CYS A 456 6.33 12.28 -11.92
CA CYS A 456 5.18 11.40 -11.70
C CYS A 456 4.94 10.50 -12.91
N ASP A 457 4.54 9.25 -12.67
CA ASP A 457 4.14 8.30 -13.72
C ASP A 457 2.66 8.54 -14.14
N LEU A 458 2.25 9.80 -14.34
CA LEU A 458 0.95 10.15 -14.88
C LEU A 458 0.96 10.10 -16.40
N THR A 459 0.09 9.28 -16.99
CA THR A 459 -0.09 9.24 -18.44
C THR A 459 -1.12 10.29 -18.90
N VAL A 460 -1.06 10.65 -20.18
CA VAL A 460 -2.09 11.52 -20.81
C VAL A 460 -3.50 10.91 -20.67
N ARG A 461 -3.61 9.58 -20.64
CA ARG A 461 -4.89 8.89 -20.40
C ARG A 461 -5.37 9.15 -18.98
N ASP A 462 -4.48 9.02 -17.98
CA ASP A 462 -4.83 9.28 -16.58
C ASP A 462 -5.32 10.71 -16.38
N ILE A 463 -4.65 11.68 -16.99
CA ILE A 463 -5.05 13.10 -16.94
C ILE A 463 -6.47 13.31 -17.45
N ARG A 464 -6.82 12.74 -18.61
CA ARG A 464 -8.18 12.82 -19.17
C ARG A 464 -9.22 12.14 -18.27
N THR A 465 -8.83 11.04 -17.65
CA THR A 465 -9.70 10.31 -16.71
C THR A 465 -9.95 11.13 -15.45
N ILE A 466 -8.88 11.74 -14.90
CA ILE A 466 -8.96 12.65 -13.74
C ILE A 466 -9.85 13.87 -14.05
N GLU A 467 -9.65 14.52 -15.21
CA GLU A 467 -10.50 15.65 -15.64
C GLU A 467 -11.99 15.29 -15.56
N LYS A 468 -12.36 14.15 -16.15
CA LYS A 468 -13.76 13.68 -16.17
C LYS A 468 -14.26 13.35 -14.76
N ALA A 469 -13.49 12.59 -13.99
CA ALA A 469 -13.89 12.14 -12.65
C ALA A 469 -14.07 13.34 -11.71
N PHE A 470 -13.12 14.29 -11.73
CA PHE A 470 -13.17 15.48 -10.87
C PHE A 470 -14.31 16.41 -11.26
N THR A 471 -14.52 16.64 -12.55
CA THR A 471 -15.65 17.47 -13.01
C THR A 471 -16.99 16.88 -12.54
N LEU A 472 -17.21 15.57 -12.74
CA LEU A 472 -18.44 14.90 -12.31
C LEU A 472 -18.64 14.99 -10.79
N ALA A 473 -17.58 14.77 -10.03
CA ALA A 473 -17.62 14.80 -8.55
C ALA A 473 -17.89 16.21 -8.02
N LEU A 474 -17.24 17.24 -8.57
CA LEU A 474 -17.40 18.63 -8.14
C LEU A 474 -18.78 19.19 -8.53
N VAL A 475 -19.26 18.88 -9.72
CA VAL A 475 -20.62 19.27 -10.13
C VAL A 475 -21.64 18.66 -9.17
N ALA A 476 -21.50 17.36 -8.85
CA ALA A 476 -22.40 16.68 -7.91
C ALA A 476 -22.34 17.26 -6.48
N ALA A 477 -21.13 17.62 -6.00
CA ALA A 477 -20.92 18.16 -4.65
C ALA A 477 -21.49 19.57 -4.48
N TYR A 478 -21.40 20.41 -5.52
CA TYR A 478 -21.79 21.82 -5.48
C TYR A 478 -23.09 22.12 -6.24
N HIS A 479 -23.87 21.08 -6.60
CA HIS A 479 -25.16 21.26 -7.26
C HIS A 479 -26.09 22.14 -6.36
N PRO A 480 -26.74 23.21 -6.90
CA PRO A 480 -27.66 24.00 -6.14
C PRO A 480 -28.79 23.12 -5.60
N ARG A 481 -29.08 23.21 -4.31
CA ARG A 481 -30.25 22.56 -3.73
C ARG A 481 -31.50 23.19 -4.32
N ILE A 482 -32.48 22.33 -4.65
CA ILE A 482 -33.83 22.79 -5.03
C ILE A 482 -34.33 23.62 -3.86
N GLU A 483 -34.67 24.92 -4.12
CA GLU A 483 -35.40 25.74 -3.16
C GLU A 483 -36.76 25.10 -2.94
N TYR A 484 -37.01 24.63 -1.73
CA TYR A 484 -38.36 24.20 -1.37
C TYR A 484 -39.21 25.45 -1.33
N PRO A 485 -40.41 25.47 -1.98
CA PRO A 485 -41.33 26.57 -1.86
C PRO A 485 -41.62 26.78 -0.37
N GLU A 486 -41.52 28.04 0.10
CA GLU A 486 -41.98 28.39 1.45
C GLU A 486 -43.46 27.98 1.55
N GLU A 487 -43.83 27.17 2.50
CA GLU A 487 -45.22 26.90 2.83
C GLU A 487 -45.85 28.25 3.22
N ASP A 488 -46.82 28.67 2.43
CA ASP A 488 -47.59 29.90 2.63
C ASP A 488 -48.33 29.82 3.97
N SER A 489 -47.76 30.42 5.03
CA SER A 489 -48.29 30.43 6.39
C SER A 489 -49.52 31.32 6.53
N SER A 490 -50.25 31.60 5.45
CA SER A 490 -51.41 32.49 5.38
C SER A 490 -52.79 31.83 5.52
N SER A 491 -52.88 30.51 5.79
CA SER A 491 -54.18 29.80 5.80
C SER A 491 -54.71 29.39 7.20
N ASP A 492 -54.26 29.98 8.31
CA ASP A 492 -54.84 29.65 9.62
C ASP A 492 -55.32 30.90 10.39
N ARG A 493 -56.10 31.77 9.70
CA ARG A 493 -56.98 32.72 10.35
C ARG A 493 -58.40 32.57 9.83
N LEU A 494 -58.98 31.43 10.09
CA LEU A 494 -60.44 31.31 9.95
C LEU A 494 -61.08 30.76 11.23
N SER A 495 -61.75 31.75 11.90
CA SER A 495 -63.00 31.56 12.65
C SER A 495 -62.96 30.73 13.94
N HIS A 496 -62.66 31.42 15.03
CA HIS A 496 -63.53 31.26 16.20
C HIS A 496 -64.33 32.55 16.34
N GLY A 497 -65.47 32.59 15.68
CA GLY A 497 -66.57 33.51 15.84
C GLY A 497 -67.77 32.70 16.31
N GLU A 498 -68.17 32.95 17.52
CA GLU A 498 -69.52 32.96 18.10
C GLU A 498 -70.55 31.88 17.68
N ALA A 499 -70.92 31.02 18.63
CA ALA A 499 -72.27 30.87 19.16
C ALA A 499 -72.26 30.00 20.43
#